data_7b937efa8a92bb95532c0dadb3d6e9d2
#
_entry.id   7b937efa8a92bb95532c0dadb3d6e9d2
#
_cell.length_a   1.000
_cell.length_b   1.000
_cell.length_c   1.000
_cell.angle_alpha   90.00
_cell.angle_beta   90.00
_cell.angle_gamma   90.00
#
_symmetry.space_group_name_H-M   'P 1'
#
loop_
_entity.id
_entity.type
_entity.pdbx_description
1 polymer ?
#
loop_
_entity_poly.entity_id
_entity_poly.type
_entity_poly.pdbx_seq_one_letter_code
_entity_poly.pdbx_strand_id
1 'polypeptide(L)'
;MKPILKNQYFLLRHGKTIHQTEKKNIIYGYPDNNPPCVLLKEGIEEVRLAGEKLKEKNIDYVFASDILRVKQTVEIIAEIIGYDLEKVVYDKRLRDINWGILGGKNKEDAWAYYDNDKMKKFEMSVPKGESWNQCQERMVAVLNEIENSYQNKNILIVSHGDPLWLLEGYLKGKSNRELIDEMNNNQDIKTGEIREI
;
A
#
# COMPACT_ATOMS: atom_id res chain seq x y z
N MET A 1 10.21 8.35 16.69
CA MET A 1 11.42 9.07 16.17
C MET A 1 11.49 8.77 14.68
N LYS A 2 11.67 9.78 13.83
CA LYS A 2 11.80 9.60 12.38
C LYS A 2 13.08 8.82 12.05
N PRO A 3 13.04 7.74 11.23
CA PRO A 3 14.25 7.02 10.82
C PRO A 3 15.13 7.89 9.92
N ILE A 4 16.45 7.65 9.98
CA ILE A 4 17.41 8.22 9.02
C ILE A 4 17.49 7.25 7.86
N LEU A 5 17.11 7.72 6.67
CA LEU A 5 17.10 6.91 5.46
C LEU A 5 18.40 7.08 4.67
N LYS A 6 18.89 5.99 4.08
CA LYS A 6 20.06 5.98 3.19
C LYS A 6 19.64 6.05 1.71
N ASN A 7 18.35 5.87 1.44
CA ASN A 7 17.79 5.80 0.10
C ASN A 7 16.64 6.80 -0.05
N GLN A 8 16.30 7.14 -1.31
CA GLN A 8 15.10 7.89 -1.67
C GLN A 8 13.97 6.92 -1.94
N TYR A 9 12.80 7.14 -1.34
CA TYR A 9 11.64 6.26 -1.53
C TYR A 9 10.51 6.93 -2.31
N PHE A 10 9.91 6.15 -3.19
CA PHE A 10 8.69 6.47 -3.92
C PHE A 10 7.63 5.43 -3.53
N LEU A 11 6.57 5.86 -2.88
CA LEU A 11 5.46 5.00 -2.47
C LEU A 11 4.33 5.15 -3.48
N LEU A 12 3.92 4.08 -4.15
CA LEU A 12 2.86 4.08 -5.14
C LEU A 12 1.74 3.11 -4.73
N ARG A 13 0.52 3.63 -4.57
CA ARG A 13 -0.65 2.78 -4.40
C ARG A 13 -1.13 2.27 -5.77
N HIS A 14 -1.55 0.99 -5.83
CA HIS A 14 -2.17 0.42 -7.03
C HIS A 14 -3.28 1.31 -7.60
N GLY A 15 -3.54 1.23 -8.90
CA GLY A 15 -4.61 1.95 -9.57
C GLY A 15 -6.01 1.51 -9.12
N LYS A 16 -7.02 2.30 -9.46
CA LYS A 16 -8.43 2.09 -9.09
C LYS A 16 -8.95 0.72 -9.52
N THR A 17 -9.73 0.09 -8.63
CA THR A 17 -10.44 -1.16 -8.85
C THR A 17 -11.93 -0.98 -8.52
N ILE A 18 -12.74 -2.02 -8.70
CA ILE A 18 -14.16 -2.03 -8.35
C ILE A 18 -14.43 -1.64 -6.86
N HIS A 19 -13.46 -1.86 -5.97
CA HIS A 19 -13.60 -1.50 -4.55
C HIS A 19 -13.45 0.01 -4.27
N GLN A 20 -13.08 0.82 -5.24
CA GLN A 20 -13.16 2.27 -5.14
C GLN A 20 -14.41 2.86 -5.82
N THR A 21 -15.21 2.01 -6.46
CA THR A 21 -16.45 2.39 -7.19
C THR A 21 -17.66 1.64 -6.67
N GLU A 22 -18.14 0.62 -7.38
CA GLU A 22 -19.37 -0.12 -7.07
C GLU A 22 -19.32 -0.86 -5.73
N LYS A 23 -18.15 -1.39 -5.36
CA LYS A 23 -17.92 -2.13 -4.12
C LYS A 23 -17.16 -1.31 -3.05
N LYS A 24 -17.26 0.01 -3.07
CA LYS A 24 -16.53 0.91 -2.16
C LYS A 24 -16.77 0.63 -0.66
N ASN A 25 -17.91 0.05 -0.31
CA ASN A 25 -18.29 -0.29 1.06
C ASN A 25 -17.95 -1.73 1.44
N ILE A 26 -17.36 -2.52 0.54
CA ILE A 26 -16.97 -3.92 0.79
C ILE A 26 -15.46 -3.99 1.03
N ILE A 27 -15.06 -4.73 2.05
CA ILE A 27 -13.66 -5.01 2.36
C ILE A 27 -13.10 -6.03 1.36
N TYR A 28 -11.86 -5.83 0.93
CA TYR A 28 -11.16 -6.84 0.12
C TYR A 28 -11.06 -8.18 0.87
N GLY A 29 -11.21 -9.30 0.13
CA GLY A 29 -10.81 -10.61 0.60
C GLY A 29 -9.29 -10.69 0.76
N TYR A 30 -8.80 -11.58 1.61
CA TYR A 30 -7.36 -11.77 1.80
C TYR A 30 -6.95 -13.19 1.40
N PRO A 31 -5.84 -13.38 0.71
CA PRO A 31 -4.89 -12.36 0.22
C PRO A 31 -5.44 -11.53 -0.94
N ASP A 32 -6.41 -12.00 -1.69
CA ASP A 32 -7.16 -11.30 -2.73
C ASP A 32 -8.59 -11.84 -2.79
N ASN A 33 -9.47 -11.19 -3.56
CA ASN A 33 -10.82 -11.68 -3.84
C ASN A 33 -10.78 -12.94 -4.72
N ASN A 34 -11.90 -13.65 -4.78
CA ASN A 34 -12.11 -14.72 -5.74
C ASN A 34 -13.40 -14.42 -6.56
N PRO A 35 -13.30 -14.10 -7.87
CA PRO A 35 -12.05 -13.95 -8.65
C PRO A 35 -11.18 -12.76 -8.17
N PRO A 36 -9.86 -12.75 -8.50
CA PRO A 36 -8.94 -11.68 -8.15
C PRO A 36 -9.39 -10.32 -8.68
N CYS A 37 -9.09 -9.26 -7.91
CA CYS A 37 -9.50 -7.90 -8.25
C CYS A 37 -8.51 -7.26 -9.23
N VAL A 38 -9.01 -6.86 -10.41
CA VAL A 38 -8.24 -6.22 -11.47
C VAL A 38 -8.39 -4.69 -11.46
N LEU A 39 -7.50 -3.98 -12.15
CA LEU A 39 -7.62 -2.55 -12.40
C LEU A 39 -8.79 -2.25 -13.34
N LEU A 40 -9.53 -1.17 -13.05
CA LEU A 40 -10.49 -0.57 -13.99
C LEU A 40 -9.75 0.29 -15.03
N LYS A 41 -10.43 0.70 -16.10
CA LYS A 41 -9.86 1.61 -17.12
C LYS A 41 -9.33 2.89 -16.50
N GLU A 42 -10.08 3.50 -15.58
CA GLU A 42 -9.67 4.69 -14.86
C GLU A 42 -8.41 4.43 -14.00
N GLY A 43 -8.31 3.23 -13.41
CA GLY A 43 -7.13 2.81 -12.64
C GLY A 43 -5.90 2.63 -13.51
N ILE A 44 -6.04 2.13 -14.75
CA ILE A 44 -4.96 2.05 -15.73
C ILE A 44 -4.46 3.46 -16.09
N GLU A 45 -5.36 4.42 -16.32
CA GLU A 45 -5.00 5.81 -16.62
C GLU A 45 -4.33 6.50 -15.42
N GLU A 46 -4.83 6.29 -14.19
CA GLU A 46 -4.17 6.78 -12.97
C GLU A 46 -2.71 6.28 -12.89
N VAL A 47 -2.48 4.99 -13.18
CA VAL A 47 -1.14 4.38 -13.14
C VAL A 47 -0.26 4.90 -14.28
N ARG A 48 -0.80 5.10 -15.48
CA ARG A 48 -0.05 5.71 -16.59
C ARG A 48 0.46 7.11 -16.23
N LEU A 49 -0.40 7.95 -15.66
CA LEU A 49 -0.02 9.28 -15.18
C LEU A 49 1.06 9.22 -14.08
N ALA A 50 0.99 8.21 -13.21
CA ALA A 50 2.03 7.96 -12.20
C ALA A 50 3.35 7.55 -12.86
N GLY A 51 3.31 6.67 -13.88
CA GLY A 51 4.48 6.24 -14.64
C GLY A 51 5.20 7.42 -15.32
N GLU A 52 4.46 8.34 -15.94
CA GLU A 52 5.05 9.53 -16.54
C GLU A 52 5.83 10.41 -15.53
N LYS A 53 5.30 10.52 -14.29
CA LYS A 53 6.01 11.25 -13.21
C LYS A 53 7.26 10.53 -12.72
N LEU A 54 7.32 9.20 -12.84
CA LEU A 54 8.46 8.38 -12.42
C LEU A 54 9.58 8.30 -13.47
N LYS A 55 9.33 8.67 -14.73
CA LYS A 55 10.34 8.58 -15.81
C LYS A 55 11.67 9.26 -15.46
N GLU A 56 11.60 10.43 -14.85
CA GLU A 56 12.80 11.22 -14.52
C GLU A 56 13.39 10.89 -13.14
N LYS A 57 12.77 9.93 -12.42
CA LYS A 57 13.20 9.58 -11.06
C LYS A 57 14.31 8.54 -11.02
N ASN A 58 14.72 7.97 -12.17
CA ASN A 58 15.80 6.98 -12.28
C ASN A 58 15.67 5.86 -11.22
N ILE A 59 14.54 5.15 -11.24
CA ILE A 59 14.25 4.08 -10.26
C ILE A 59 15.26 2.94 -10.39
N ASP A 60 16.02 2.68 -9.32
CA ASP A 60 17.03 1.60 -9.25
C ASP A 60 16.41 0.25 -8.93
N TYR A 61 15.42 0.22 -8.02
CA TYR A 61 14.78 -1.02 -7.54
C TYR A 61 13.28 -0.85 -7.36
N VAL A 62 12.54 -1.91 -7.68
CA VAL A 62 11.09 -1.99 -7.49
C VAL A 62 10.75 -3.15 -6.57
N PHE A 63 10.11 -2.84 -5.44
CA PHE A 63 9.53 -3.79 -4.49
C PHE A 63 8.02 -3.70 -4.55
N ALA A 64 7.32 -4.81 -4.64
CA ALA A 64 5.88 -4.79 -4.86
C ALA A 64 5.13 -5.92 -4.14
N SER A 65 3.88 -5.66 -3.80
CA SER A 65 2.94 -6.71 -3.39
C SER A 65 2.70 -7.68 -4.56
N ASP A 66 2.58 -8.96 -4.24
CA ASP A 66 2.33 -10.03 -5.22
C ASP A 66 0.84 -10.17 -5.63
N ILE A 67 -0.03 -9.26 -5.19
CA ILE A 67 -1.47 -9.25 -5.49
C ILE A 67 -1.71 -8.72 -6.92
N LEU A 68 -2.68 -9.31 -7.64
CA LEU A 68 -2.90 -9.07 -9.07
C LEU A 68 -3.00 -7.58 -9.45
N ARG A 69 -3.81 -6.79 -8.75
CA ARG A 69 -3.95 -5.34 -9.03
C ARG A 69 -2.65 -4.55 -8.89
N VAL A 70 -1.74 -5.01 -7.98
CA VAL A 70 -0.41 -4.41 -7.84
C VAL A 70 0.50 -4.88 -8.97
N LYS A 71 0.48 -6.17 -9.34
CA LYS A 71 1.23 -6.68 -10.50
C LYS A 71 0.87 -5.92 -11.79
N GLN A 72 -0.42 -5.73 -12.06
CA GLN A 72 -0.89 -4.91 -13.20
C GLN A 72 -0.39 -3.46 -13.12
N THR A 73 -0.36 -2.87 -11.92
CA THR A 73 0.22 -1.54 -11.71
C THR A 73 1.71 -1.52 -12.05
N VAL A 74 2.47 -2.50 -11.56
CA VAL A 74 3.91 -2.63 -11.82
C VAL A 74 4.21 -2.85 -13.30
N GLU A 75 3.43 -3.69 -13.98
CA GLU A 75 3.58 -3.94 -15.43
C GLU A 75 3.48 -2.64 -16.25
N ILE A 76 2.46 -1.82 -15.97
CA ILE A 76 2.25 -0.53 -16.63
C ILE A 76 3.40 0.45 -16.30
N ILE A 77 3.81 0.55 -15.04
CA ILE A 77 4.91 1.42 -14.62
C ILE A 77 6.22 1.00 -15.28
N ALA A 78 6.54 -0.29 -15.24
CA ALA A 78 7.76 -0.84 -15.80
C ALA A 78 7.89 -0.57 -17.32
N GLU A 79 6.78 -0.74 -18.07
CA GLU A 79 6.72 -0.39 -19.49
C GLU A 79 7.08 1.09 -19.72
N ILE A 80 6.51 1.99 -18.91
CA ILE A 80 6.66 3.44 -19.09
C ILE A 80 8.06 3.92 -18.72
N ILE A 81 8.64 3.42 -17.62
CA ILE A 81 9.97 3.86 -17.16
C ILE A 81 11.12 3.02 -17.72
N GLY A 82 10.83 1.99 -18.53
CA GLY A 82 11.85 1.10 -19.10
C GLY A 82 12.49 0.17 -18.07
N TYR A 83 11.74 -0.24 -17.02
CA TYR A 83 12.25 -1.12 -15.99
C TYR A 83 12.01 -2.60 -16.34
N ASP A 84 13.03 -3.43 -16.09
CA ASP A 84 12.97 -4.87 -16.35
C ASP A 84 12.07 -5.58 -15.33
N LEU A 85 10.96 -6.15 -15.79
CA LEU A 85 9.99 -6.86 -14.92
C LEU A 85 10.59 -8.05 -14.18
N GLU A 86 11.65 -8.69 -14.73
CA GLU A 86 12.31 -9.81 -14.06
C GLU A 86 13.11 -9.37 -12.81
N LYS A 87 13.41 -8.08 -12.68
CA LYS A 87 14.08 -7.48 -11.53
C LYS A 87 13.14 -7.01 -10.43
N VAL A 88 11.83 -7.10 -10.65
CA VAL A 88 10.84 -6.72 -9.64
C VAL A 88 10.85 -7.72 -8.49
N VAL A 89 11.03 -7.22 -7.28
CA VAL A 89 10.98 -8.05 -6.07
C VAL A 89 9.55 -8.06 -5.52
N TYR A 90 8.86 -9.19 -5.67
CA TYR A 90 7.53 -9.38 -5.10
C TYR A 90 7.62 -9.94 -3.69
N ASP A 91 7.04 -9.22 -2.71
CA ASP A 91 7.07 -9.59 -1.30
C ASP A 91 5.65 -9.63 -0.71
N LYS A 92 5.30 -10.76 -0.08
CA LYS A 92 4.00 -10.95 0.58
C LYS A 92 3.79 -9.99 1.75
N ARG A 93 4.86 -9.49 2.35
CA ARG A 93 4.79 -8.49 3.43
C ARG A 93 4.32 -7.11 2.94
N LEU A 94 4.29 -6.88 1.61
CA LEU A 94 3.73 -5.68 0.99
C LEU A 94 2.24 -5.83 0.60
N ARG A 95 1.58 -6.96 0.93
CA ARG A 95 0.14 -7.16 0.69
C ARG A 95 -0.72 -6.20 1.49
N ASP A 96 -1.99 -6.09 1.07
CA ASP A 96 -3.00 -5.29 1.77
C ASP A 96 -3.19 -5.75 3.22
N ILE A 97 -3.85 -4.90 4.02
CA ILE A 97 -4.22 -5.24 5.40
C ILE A 97 -5.12 -6.49 5.41
N ASN A 98 -4.79 -7.43 6.28
CA ASN A 98 -5.58 -8.65 6.45
C ASN A 98 -6.75 -8.40 7.41
N TRP A 99 -7.96 -8.31 6.88
CA TRP A 99 -9.18 -8.18 7.66
C TRP A 99 -9.74 -9.53 8.15
N GLY A 100 -9.02 -10.64 7.99
CA GLY A 100 -9.39 -11.95 8.49
C GLY A 100 -10.82 -12.36 8.12
N ILE A 101 -11.63 -12.71 9.14
CA ILE A 101 -13.03 -13.11 8.95
C ILE A 101 -13.94 -11.98 8.45
N LEU A 102 -13.49 -10.74 8.43
CA LEU A 102 -14.24 -9.58 7.94
C LEU A 102 -13.99 -9.29 6.45
N GLY A 103 -13.07 -10.00 5.80
CA GLY A 103 -12.89 -9.93 4.36
C GLY A 103 -14.17 -10.27 3.61
N GLY A 104 -14.55 -9.43 2.64
CA GLY A 104 -15.81 -9.56 1.89
C GLY A 104 -17.06 -9.03 2.61
N LYS A 105 -16.94 -8.54 3.83
CA LYS A 105 -18.04 -7.93 4.60
C LYS A 105 -18.16 -6.42 4.33
N ASN A 106 -19.26 -5.82 4.76
CA ASN A 106 -19.43 -4.37 4.75
C ASN A 106 -18.43 -3.70 5.68
N LYS A 107 -17.97 -2.52 5.30
CA LYS A 107 -17.07 -1.70 6.15
C LYS A 107 -17.72 -1.28 7.46
N GLU A 108 -19.03 -1.00 7.45
CA GLU A 108 -19.79 -0.67 8.67
C GLU A 108 -19.74 -1.81 9.68
N ASP A 109 -20.03 -3.05 9.25
CA ASP A 109 -19.96 -4.23 10.10
C ASP A 109 -18.54 -4.46 10.65
N ALA A 110 -17.54 -4.18 9.81
CA ALA A 110 -16.15 -4.31 10.21
C ALA A 110 -15.72 -3.25 11.23
N TRP A 111 -16.17 -2.01 11.08
CA TRP A 111 -15.90 -0.97 12.07
C TRP A 111 -16.69 -1.18 13.37
N ALA A 112 -17.89 -1.76 13.31
CA ALA A 112 -18.65 -2.16 14.52
C ALA A 112 -17.86 -3.16 15.38
N TYR A 113 -17.04 -4.05 14.79
CA TYR A 113 -16.14 -4.94 15.53
C TYR A 113 -15.15 -4.19 16.45
N TYR A 114 -14.80 -2.97 16.10
CA TYR A 114 -13.92 -2.07 16.87
C TYR A 114 -14.71 -1.01 17.65
N ASP A 115 -16.03 -1.20 17.89
CA ASP A 115 -16.93 -0.22 18.49
C ASP A 115 -16.90 1.15 17.78
N ASN A 116 -16.65 1.14 16.46
CA ASN A 116 -16.43 2.32 15.62
C ASN A 116 -15.25 3.21 16.07
N ASP A 117 -14.36 2.69 16.90
CA ASP A 117 -13.14 3.37 17.34
C ASP A 117 -11.94 2.89 16.51
N LYS A 118 -11.48 3.74 15.60
CA LYS A 118 -10.32 3.43 14.75
C LYS A 118 -9.03 3.21 15.54
N MET A 119 -8.88 3.83 16.74
CA MET A 119 -7.71 3.60 17.60
C MET A 119 -7.55 2.14 17.99
N LYS A 120 -8.65 1.44 18.24
CA LYS A 120 -8.63 0.02 18.60
C LYS A 120 -7.97 -0.86 17.52
N LYS A 121 -8.11 -0.51 16.23
CA LYS A 121 -7.51 -1.29 15.13
C LYS A 121 -5.99 -1.26 15.12
N PHE A 122 -5.35 -0.30 15.77
CA PHE A 122 -3.90 -0.33 15.92
C PHE A 122 -3.42 -1.51 16.75
N GLU A 123 -4.16 -1.89 17.77
CA GLU A 123 -3.77 -2.95 18.73
C GLU A 123 -4.55 -4.24 18.54
N MET A 124 -5.83 -4.14 18.18
CA MET A 124 -6.72 -5.29 18.04
C MET A 124 -6.72 -5.83 16.62
N SER A 125 -6.52 -7.13 16.46
CA SER A 125 -6.74 -7.87 15.22
C SER A 125 -8.07 -8.63 15.28
N VAL A 126 -8.74 -8.75 14.14
CA VAL A 126 -9.84 -9.71 13.99
C VAL A 126 -9.28 -11.14 13.88
N PRO A 127 -10.07 -12.18 14.20
CA PRO A 127 -9.65 -13.56 14.00
C PRO A 127 -9.15 -13.80 12.56
N LYS A 128 -7.99 -14.44 12.42
CA LYS A 128 -7.28 -14.68 11.14
C LYS A 128 -6.85 -13.41 10.40
N GLY A 129 -6.93 -12.25 11.03
CA GLY A 129 -6.50 -10.97 10.47
C GLY A 129 -5.29 -10.40 11.19
N GLU A 130 -5.02 -9.13 10.94
CA GLU A 130 -3.94 -8.38 11.57
C GLU A 130 -4.42 -7.00 12.07
N SER A 131 -3.74 -6.46 13.06
CA SER A 131 -3.90 -5.07 13.50
C SER A 131 -3.11 -4.13 12.59
N TRP A 132 -3.34 -2.82 12.70
CA TRP A 132 -2.53 -1.84 11.98
C TRP A 132 -1.07 -1.82 12.45
N ASN A 133 -0.79 -2.06 13.74
CA ASN A 133 0.59 -2.18 14.24
C ASN A 133 1.29 -3.39 13.60
N GLN A 134 0.66 -4.56 13.53
CA GLN A 134 1.22 -5.74 12.86
C GLN A 134 1.46 -5.50 11.36
N CYS A 135 0.54 -4.81 10.69
CA CYS A 135 0.73 -4.40 9.30
C CYS A 135 1.94 -3.46 9.16
N GLN A 136 2.07 -2.44 10.01
CA GLN A 136 3.21 -1.53 10.02
C GLN A 136 4.51 -2.26 10.28
N GLU A 137 4.56 -3.17 11.25
CA GLU A 137 5.75 -3.96 11.58
C GLU A 137 6.28 -4.75 10.37
N ARG A 138 5.39 -5.44 9.60
CA ARG A 138 5.83 -6.17 8.42
C ARG A 138 6.31 -5.26 7.28
N MET A 139 5.70 -4.07 7.12
CA MET A 139 6.15 -3.07 6.15
C MET A 139 7.51 -2.49 6.52
N VAL A 140 7.72 -2.19 7.81
CA VAL A 140 9.00 -1.70 8.35
C VAL A 140 10.08 -2.77 8.26
N ALA A 141 9.75 -4.06 8.41
CA ALA A 141 10.71 -5.14 8.22
C ALA A 141 11.26 -5.15 6.79
N VAL A 142 10.41 -4.98 5.77
CA VAL A 142 10.86 -4.85 4.37
C VAL A 142 11.72 -3.61 4.18
N LEU A 143 11.30 -2.46 4.72
CA LEU A 143 12.09 -1.22 4.66
C LEU A 143 13.49 -1.42 5.25
N ASN A 144 13.60 -2.04 6.42
CA ASN A 144 14.89 -2.27 7.09
C ASN A 144 15.81 -3.21 6.28
N GLU A 145 15.27 -4.22 5.61
CA GLU A 145 16.03 -5.09 4.71
C GLU A 145 16.59 -4.30 3.51
N ILE A 146 15.78 -3.41 2.93
CA ILE A 146 16.20 -2.52 1.85
C ILE A 146 17.30 -1.57 2.34
N GLU A 147 17.12 -0.91 3.49
CA GLU A 147 18.09 0.01 4.08
C GLU A 147 19.43 -0.67 4.46
N ASN A 148 19.40 -1.97 4.79
CA ASN A 148 20.60 -2.75 5.07
C ASN A 148 21.31 -3.22 3.79
N SER A 149 20.59 -3.36 2.69
CA SER A 149 21.11 -3.91 1.43
C SER A 149 21.55 -2.84 0.44
N TYR A 150 20.98 -1.63 0.53
CA TYR A 150 21.18 -0.58 -0.47
C TYR A 150 21.45 0.77 0.17
N GLN A 151 22.16 1.64 -0.55
CA GLN A 151 22.36 3.04 -0.19
C GLN A 151 22.46 3.93 -1.43
N ASN A 152 22.01 5.17 -1.30
CA ASN A 152 21.98 6.16 -2.40
C ASN A 152 21.19 5.66 -3.62
N LYS A 153 20.07 4.96 -3.37
CA LYS A 153 19.21 4.36 -4.40
C LYS A 153 17.83 5.00 -4.43
N ASN A 154 17.23 5.03 -5.60
CA ASN A 154 15.85 5.40 -5.82
C ASN A 154 14.99 4.13 -5.79
N ILE A 155 14.21 3.96 -4.74
CA ILE A 155 13.43 2.74 -4.46
C ILE A 155 11.95 3.01 -4.66
N LEU A 156 11.31 2.26 -5.55
CA LEU A 156 9.85 2.28 -5.72
C LEU A 156 9.22 1.14 -4.92
N ILE A 157 8.28 1.47 -4.03
CA ILE A 157 7.45 0.49 -3.32
C ILE A 157 6.02 0.60 -3.83
N VAL A 158 5.50 -0.47 -4.45
CA VAL A 158 4.13 -0.54 -4.98
C VAL A 158 3.29 -1.46 -4.08
N SER A 159 2.25 -0.89 -3.47
CA SER A 159 1.44 -1.59 -2.49
C SER A 159 0.00 -1.06 -2.43
N HIS A 160 -0.62 -1.08 -1.27
CA HIS A 160 -2.04 -0.80 -1.03
C HIS A 160 -2.22 0.39 -0.08
N GLY A 161 -3.48 0.81 0.14
CA GLY A 161 -3.80 1.99 0.93
C GLY A 161 -3.26 1.95 2.35
N ASP A 162 -3.78 1.06 3.19
CA ASP A 162 -3.40 0.98 4.61
C ASP A 162 -1.91 0.72 4.82
N PRO A 163 -1.27 -0.29 4.15
CA PRO A 163 0.16 -0.53 4.33
C PRO A 163 1.05 0.66 4.00
N LEU A 164 0.79 1.36 2.89
CA LEU A 164 1.57 2.53 2.50
C LEU A 164 1.33 3.73 3.43
N TRP A 165 0.09 3.95 3.85
CA TRP A 165 -0.25 4.99 4.82
C TRP A 165 0.47 4.75 6.16
N LEU A 166 0.48 3.51 6.66
CA LEU A 166 1.18 3.14 7.89
C LEU A 166 2.70 3.27 7.75
N LEU A 167 3.26 2.84 6.62
CA LEU A 167 4.69 2.98 6.33
C LEU A 167 5.09 4.46 6.24
N GLU A 168 4.31 5.28 5.52
CA GLU A 168 4.55 6.73 5.43
C GLU A 168 4.50 7.39 6.81
N GLY A 169 3.54 6.98 7.65
CA GLY A 169 3.44 7.44 9.03
C GLY A 169 4.69 7.14 9.84
N TYR A 170 5.18 5.91 9.77
CA TYR A 170 6.45 5.52 10.40
C TYR A 170 7.63 6.35 9.89
N LEU A 171 7.75 6.50 8.56
CA LEU A 171 8.83 7.26 7.92
C LEU A 171 8.83 8.75 8.29
N LYS A 172 7.64 9.31 8.54
CA LYS A 172 7.45 10.70 8.98
C LYS A 172 7.46 10.88 10.51
N GLY A 173 7.53 9.78 11.28
CA GLY A 173 7.53 9.81 12.74
C GLY A 173 6.20 10.20 13.36
N LYS A 174 5.08 9.95 12.65
CA LYS A 174 3.73 10.27 13.10
C LYS A 174 3.22 9.33 14.18
N SER A 175 2.43 9.86 15.09
CA SER A 175 1.66 9.09 16.06
C SER A 175 0.42 8.46 15.43
N ASN A 176 -0.13 7.42 16.06
CA ASN A 176 -1.39 6.80 15.65
C ASN A 176 -2.54 7.81 15.57
N ARG A 177 -2.55 8.83 16.43
CA ARG A 177 -3.57 9.89 16.44
C ARG A 177 -3.48 10.75 15.19
N GLU A 178 -2.27 11.21 14.83
CA GLU A 178 -2.04 11.99 13.62
C GLU A 178 -2.42 11.21 12.36
N LEU A 179 -2.15 9.90 12.34
CA LEU A 179 -2.56 9.03 11.24
C LEU A 179 -4.07 8.94 11.09
N ILE A 180 -4.82 8.83 12.20
CA ILE A 180 -6.29 8.84 12.15
C ILE A 180 -6.83 10.18 11.70
N ASP A 181 -6.25 11.28 12.17
CA ASP A 181 -6.66 12.63 11.76
C ASP A 181 -6.45 12.82 10.25
N GLU A 182 -5.36 12.32 9.67
CA GLU A 182 -5.14 12.32 8.22
C GLU A 182 -6.19 11.49 7.47
N MET A 183 -6.50 10.29 7.94
CA MET A 183 -7.53 9.44 7.35
C MET A 183 -8.90 10.13 7.39
N ASN A 184 -9.26 10.75 8.51
CA ASN A 184 -10.53 11.48 8.66
C ASN A 184 -10.61 12.71 7.74
N ASN A 185 -9.47 13.32 7.42
CA ASN A 185 -9.36 14.48 6.51
C ASN A 185 -9.12 14.04 5.04
N ASN A 186 -9.28 12.75 4.71
CA ASN A 186 -9.02 12.19 3.37
C ASN A 186 -7.61 12.50 2.83
N GLN A 187 -6.62 12.53 3.69
CA GLN A 187 -5.21 12.77 3.36
C GLN A 187 -4.40 11.47 3.20
N ASP A 188 -5.06 10.31 3.30
CA ASP A 188 -4.48 9.01 2.99
C ASP A 188 -4.11 8.91 1.50
N ILE A 189 -3.13 8.08 1.18
CA ILE A 189 -2.65 7.89 -0.20
C ILE A 189 -3.78 7.37 -1.11
N LYS A 190 -4.02 8.04 -2.24
CA LYS A 190 -5.06 7.68 -3.21
C LYS A 190 -4.55 6.66 -4.23
N THR A 191 -5.47 6.00 -4.96
CA THR A 191 -5.10 5.10 -6.06
C THR A 191 -4.28 5.83 -7.12
N GLY A 192 -3.21 5.21 -7.61
CA GLY A 192 -2.30 5.83 -8.57
C GLY A 192 -1.48 7.02 -8.04
N GLU A 193 -1.59 7.35 -6.74
CA GLU A 193 -0.81 8.43 -6.13
C GLU A 193 0.60 7.96 -5.79
N ILE A 194 1.58 8.83 -6.08
CA ILE A 194 2.99 8.68 -5.68
C ILE A 194 3.27 9.65 -4.55
N ARG A 195 3.96 9.17 -3.51
CA ARG A 195 4.53 9.99 -2.45
C ARG A 195 6.03 9.81 -2.36
N GLU A 196 6.75 10.91 -2.41
CA GLU A 196 8.21 10.93 -2.21
C GLU A 196 8.53 11.12 -0.73
N ILE A 197 9.50 10.34 -0.22
CA ILE A 197 9.91 10.34 1.17
C ILE A 197 11.42 10.60 1.24
#